data_c8a14b1b78f80b9ad155944395af796b
#
_entry.id   c8a14b1b78f80b9ad155944395af796b
#
_cell.length_a   1.000
_cell.length_b   1.000
_cell.length_c   1.000
_cell.angle_alpha   90.00
_cell.angle_beta   90.00
_cell.angle_gamma   90.00
#
_symmetry.space_group_name_H-M   'P 1'
#
loop_
_entity.id
_entity.type
_entity.pdbx_description
1 polymer ?
#
loop_
_entity_poly.entity_id
_entity_poly.type
_entity_poly.pdbx_seq_one_letter_code
_entity_poly.pdbx_strand_id
1 'polypeptide(L)'
;ARQVDPNTNGGLPVGEYNDDWISNYYSHYASWMSPIVLAINLAEEKMKGELNSHEAQVIPNMKEVARIWRVYLMSEFTDSFGAMPIEAFAGKNPKFNSCKEVYYFMLDELKDAASKIKTDVKADDKEKECDRAYKFDFGKWVKYANSMRMRLAMRLSEVDAAKAKAEFEDAAKGNKIL
;
A
#
# COMPACT_ATOMS: atom_id res chain seq x y z
N ALA A 1 -23.90 28.23 0.56
CA ALA A 1 -22.73 28.02 1.41
C ALA A 1 -23.22 27.35 2.70
N ARG A 2 -22.70 26.17 3.05
CA ARG A 2 -22.95 25.54 4.34
C ARG A 2 -22.27 26.42 5.40
N GLN A 3 -23.04 27.00 6.28
CA GLN A 3 -22.50 27.71 7.42
C GLN A 3 -21.88 26.66 8.34
N VAL A 4 -20.54 26.61 8.39
CA VAL A 4 -19.83 25.71 9.27
C VAL A 4 -19.72 26.40 10.62
N ASP A 5 -20.35 25.84 11.64
CA ASP A 5 -20.24 26.34 13.00
C ASP A 5 -18.77 26.19 13.47
N PRO A 6 -18.07 27.27 13.80
CA PRO A 6 -16.68 27.22 14.24
C PRO A 6 -16.49 26.41 15.54
N ASN A 7 -17.54 26.23 16.32
CA ASN A 7 -17.47 25.46 17.57
C ASN A 7 -17.70 23.96 17.37
N THR A 8 -18.28 23.54 16.25
CA THR A 8 -18.66 22.13 16.04
C THR A 8 -17.49 21.26 15.58
N ASN A 9 -16.43 21.86 15.04
CA ASN A 9 -15.26 21.17 14.49
C ASN A 9 -13.93 21.66 15.09
N GLY A 10 -13.94 22.00 16.37
CA GLY A 10 -12.71 22.36 17.08
C GLY A 10 -11.91 23.50 16.48
N GLY A 11 -12.60 24.50 15.88
CA GLY A 11 -11.95 25.68 15.35
C GLY A 11 -11.30 25.54 13.97
N LEU A 12 -11.24 24.34 13.38
CA LEU A 12 -10.62 24.09 12.07
C LEU A 12 -11.14 25.00 10.94
N PRO A 13 -12.47 25.30 10.86
CA PRO A 13 -13.00 26.20 9.84
C PRO A 13 -12.56 27.65 9.94
N VAL A 14 -12.06 28.07 11.09
CA VAL A 14 -11.51 29.42 11.33
C VAL A 14 -9.99 29.44 11.43
N GLY A 15 -9.35 28.33 11.08
CA GLY A 15 -7.88 28.21 11.03
C GLY A 15 -7.23 27.87 12.36
N GLU A 16 -8.01 27.47 13.36
CA GLU A 16 -7.44 26.98 14.61
C GLU A 16 -6.99 25.51 14.46
N TYR A 17 -5.79 25.21 14.95
CA TYR A 17 -5.26 23.86 14.98
C TYR A 17 -5.94 23.03 16.06
N ASN A 18 -6.29 21.78 15.73
CA ASN A 18 -6.88 20.84 16.65
C ASN A 18 -6.23 19.47 16.54
N ASP A 19 -5.56 19.05 17.60
CA ASP A 19 -4.87 17.76 17.70
C ASP A 19 -5.79 16.55 17.52
N ASP A 20 -7.04 16.63 17.97
CA ASP A 20 -7.96 15.49 17.94
C ASP A 20 -8.26 15.02 16.50
N TRP A 21 -8.30 15.94 15.56
CA TRP A 21 -8.53 15.62 14.15
C TRP A 21 -7.36 14.86 13.53
N ILE A 22 -6.16 15.30 13.86
CA ILE A 22 -4.92 14.72 13.32
C ILE A 22 -4.61 13.42 14.04
N SER A 23 -4.78 13.35 15.36
CA SER A 23 -4.53 12.16 16.15
C SER A 23 -5.47 11.02 15.78
N ASN A 24 -6.74 11.31 15.49
CA ASN A 24 -7.70 10.32 15.01
C ASN A 24 -7.28 9.71 13.68
N TYR A 25 -6.88 10.52 12.70
CA TYR A 25 -6.42 10.00 11.42
C TYR A 25 -5.13 9.18 11.56
N TYR A 26 -4.20 9.66 12.37
CA TYR A 26 -2.97 8.94 12.68
C TYR A 26 -3.24 7.58 13.35
N SER A 27 -4.17 7.54 14.29
CA SER A 27 -4.56 6.31 14.99
C SER A 27 -5.29 5.32 14.08
N HIS A 28 -6.12 5.80 13.15
CA HIS A 28 -6.79 4.95 12.17
C HIS A 28 -5.80 4.27 11.22
N TYR A 29 -4.69 4.93 10.88
CA TYR A 29 -3.64 4.29 10.09
C TYR A 29 -3.12 3.00 10.73
N ALA A 30 -2.90 2.99 12.05
CA ALA A 30 -2.47 1.80 12.76
C ALA A 30 -3.49 0.66 12.65
N SER A 31 -4.79 0.96 12.74
CA SER A 31 -5.86 -0.02 12.63
C SER A 31 -6.02 -0.61 11.22
N TRP A 32 -5.63 0.13 10.17
CA TRP A 32 -5.65 -0.36 8.79
C TRP A 32 -4.38 -1.14 8.43
N MET A 33 -3.25 -0.70 8.95
CA MET A 33 -1.93 -1.27 8.61
C MET A 33 -1.69 -2.61 9.31
N SER A 34 -2.10 -2.72 10.57
CA SER A 34 -1.87 -3.92 11.38
C SER A 34 -2.43 -5.21 10.76
N PRO A 35 -3.70 -5.27 10.30
CA PRO A 35 -4.22 -6.49 9.67
C PRO A 35 -3.53 -6.82 8.35
N ILE A 36 -3.04 -5.84 7.59
CA ILE A 36 -2.32 -6.10 6.34
C ILE A 36 -0.93 -6.71 6.62
N VAL A 37 -0.21 -6.17 7.59
CA VAL A 37 1.08 -6.75 8.01
C VAL A 37 0.87 -8.15 8.59
N LEU A 38 -0.18 -8.36 9.37
CA LEU A 38 -0.53 -9.69 9.87
C LEU A 38 -0.84 -10.67 8.73
N ALA A 39 -1.60 -10.24 7.71
CA ALA A 39 -1.90 -11.09 6.56
C ALA A 39 -0.64 -11.50 5.78
N ILE A 40 0.32 -10.60 5.61
CA ILE A 40 1.62 -10.90 4.98
C ILE A 40 2.37 -11.95 5.81
N ASN A 41 2.48 -11.72 7.14
CA ASN A 41 3.18 -12.63 8.05
C ASN A 41 2.52 -14.02 8.09
N LEU A 42 1.21 -14.09 8.17
CA LEU A 42 0.47 -15.36 8.15
C LEU A 42 0.65 -16.12 6.83
N ALA A 43 0.66 -15.42 5.71
CA ALA A 43 0.95 -16.04 4.42
C ALA A 43 2.38 -16.60 4.39
N GLU A 44 3.36 -15.87 4.89
CA GLU A 44 4.76 -16.34 4.99
C GLU A 44 4.91 -17.53 5.92
N GLU A 45 4.24 -17.53 7.07
CA GLU A 45 4.21 -18.67 7.98
C GLU A 45 3.58 -19.90 7.32
N LYS A 46 2.43 -19.72 6.66
CA LYS A 46 1.73 -20.81 5.99
C LYS A 46 2.55 -21.42 4.86
N MET A 47 3.32 -20.58 4.14
CA MET A 47 4.22 -21.04 3.06
C MET A 47 5.42 -21.84 3.56
N LYS A 48 5.73 -21.86 4.86
CA LYS A 48 6.78 -22.70 5.45
C LYS A 48 6.29 -24.13 5.77
N GLY A 49 4.98 -24.30 5.85
CA GLY A 49 4.34 -25.58 6.16
C GLY A 49 3.90 -26.34 4.91
N GLU A 50 3.12 -27.40 5.13
CA GLU A 50 2.50 -28.16 4.04
C GLU A 50 1.32 -27.39 3.44
N LEU A 51 1.32 -27.26 2.13
CA LEU A 51 0.27 -26.62 1.33
C LEU A 51 -0.33 -27.65 0.37
N ASN A 52 -1.65 -27.62 0.22
CA ASN A 52 -2.27 -28.35 -0.89
C ASN A 52 -1.96 -27.65 -2.23
N SER A 53 -2.28 -28.34 -3.35
CA SER A 53 -1.94 -27.84 -4.69
C SER A 53 -2.55 -26.48 -5.04
N HIS A 54 -3.74 -26.17 -4.53
CA HIS A 54 -4.40 -24.87 -4.72
C HIS A 54 -3.73 -23.80 -3.85
N GLU A 55 -3.55 -24.06 -2.58
CA GLU A 55 -2.89 -23.14 -1.63
C GLU A 55 -1.48 -22.76 -2.09
N ALA A 56 -0.71 -23.70 -2.60
CA ALA A 56 0.65 -23.47 -3.10
C ALA A 56 0.70 -22.48 -4.29
N GLN A 57 -0.40 -22.30 -5.00
CA GLN A 57 -0.52 -21.35 -6.10
C GLN A 57 -1.09 -20.01 -5.64
N VAL A 58 -2.13 -20.02 -4.83
CA VAL A 58 -2.91 -18.83 -4.50
C VAL A 58 -2.28 -18.02 -3.36
N ILE A 59 -1.79 -18.66 -2.28
CA ILE A 59 -1.24 -17.96 -1.11
C ILE A 59 -0.06 -17.04 -1.46
N PRO A 60 0.93 -17.46 -2.28
CA PRO A 60 1.99 -16.56 -2.70
C PRO A 60 1.46 -15.30 -3.40
N ASN A 61 0.47 -15.45 -4.29
CA ASN A 61 -0.13 -14.32 -4.98
C ASN A 61 -0.91 -13.39 -4.02
N MET A 62 -1.69 -13.96 -3.10
CA MET A 62 -2.41 -13.18 -2.08
C MET A 62 -1.47 -12.38 -1.20
N LYS A 63 -0.32 -12.96 -0.84
CA LYS A 63 0.73 -12.23 -0.11
C LYS A 63 1.20 -11.00 -0.90
N GLU A 64 1.47 -11.15 -2.19
CA GLU A 64 1.91 -10.03 -3.02
C GLU A 64 0.81 -8.96 -3.18
N VAL A 65 -0.46 -9.37 -3.26
CA VAL A 65 -1.60 -8.42 -3.24
C VAL A 65 -1.63 -7.63 -1.92
N ALA A 66 -1.43 -8.29 -0.79
CA ALA A 66 -1.37 -7.62 0.51
C ALA A 66 -0.18 -6.64 0.60
N ARG A 67 0.98 -6.97 0.03
CA ARG A 67 2.14 -6.07 -0.10
C ARG A 67 1.81 -4.82 -0.93
N ILE A 68 1.14 -5.00 -2.07
CA ILE A 68 0.68 -3.88 -2.92
C ILE A 68 -0.28 -2.97 -2.15
N TRP A 69 -1.25 -3.55 -1.44
CA TRP A 69 -2.20 -2.79 -0.64
C TRP A 69 -1.54 -2.07 0.54
N ARG A 70 -0.54 -2.69 1.18
CA ARG A 70 0.30 -2.03 2.19
C ARG A 70 0.92 -0.74 1.66
N VAL A 71 1.46 -0.77 0.45
CA VAL A 71 2.06 0.43 -0.17
C VAL A 71 1.02 1.52 -0.39
N TYR A 72 -0.19 1.18 -0.81
CA TYR A 72 -1.25 2.18 -0.91
C TYR A 72 -1.47 2.90 0.43
N LEU A 73 -1.63 2.16 1.52
CA LEU A 73 -1.82 2.75 2.84
C LEU A 73 -0.60 3.57 3.30
N MET A 74 0.62 3.10 3.01
CA MET A 74 1.84 3.85 3.30
C MET A 74 1.89 5.17 2.55
N SER A 75 1.44 5.20 1.29
CA SER A 75 1.43 6.42 0.49
C SER A 75 0.47 7.46 1.04
N GLU A 76 -0.73 7.06 1.45
CA GLU A 76 -1.71 7.95 2.07
C GLU A 76 -1.18 8.55 3.38
N PHE A 77 -0.48 7.72 4.17
CA PHE A 77 0.10 8.17 5.43
C PHE A 77 1.29 9.11 5.23
N THR A 78 2.29 8.72 4.43
CA THR A 78 3.49 9.55 4.23
C THR A 78 3.17 10.87 3.52
N ASP A 79 2.17 10.90 2.65
CA ASP A 79 1.68 12.12 2.01
C ASP A 79 1.02 13.09 3.01
N SER A 80 0.42 12.56 4.07
CA SER A 80 -0.25 13.34 5.10
C SER A 80 0.67 13.76 6.25
N PHE A 81 1.58 12.88 6.68
CA PHE A 81 2.36 13.03 7.90
C PHE A 81 3.89 13.06 7.68
N GLY A 82 4.37 12.73 6.50
CA GLY A 82 5.79 12.74 6.18
C GLY A 82 6.50 11.45 6.59
N ALA A 83 7.55 11.54 7.40
CA ALA A 83 8.35 10.40 7.84
C ALA A 83 7.52 9.35 8.58
N MET A 84 7.79 8.07 8.32
CA MET A 84 7.09 6.96 8.94
C MET A 84 7.98 5.73 9.08
N PRO A 85 7.67 4.80 9.99
CA PRO A 85 8.39 3.53 10.05
C PRO A 85 7.95 2.57 8.94
N ILE A 86 8.90 2.10 8.13
CA ILE A 86 8.66 1.08 7.10
C ILE A 86 8.33 -0.27 7.74
N GLU A 87 9.04 -0.64 8.83
CA GLU A 87 8.85 -1.90 9.56
C GLU A 87 7.86 -1.75 10.71
N ALA A 88 6.78 -1.01 10.50
CA ALA A 88 5.72 -0.87 11.50
C ALA A 88 4.99 -2.20 11.75
N PHE A 89 4.46 -2.35 12.96
CA PHE A 89 3.59 -3.48 13.36
C PHE A 89 4.26 -4.86 13.39
N ALA A 90 5.59 -4.91 13.33
CA ALA A 90 6.37 -6.15 13.45
C ALA A 90 6.69 -6.55 14.90
N GLY A 91 5.99 -5.99 15.89
CA GLY A 91 6.21 -6.26 17.31
C GLY A 91 7.50 -5.64 17.91
N LYS A 92 8.18 -4.78 17.16
CA LYS A 92 9.37 -4.05 17.60
C LYS A 92 9.10 -2.56 17.61
N ASN A 93 9.89 -1.80 18.39
CA ASN A 93 9.84 -0.33 18.33
C ASN A 93 10.57 0.14 17.07
N PRO A 94 9.86 0.50 15.98
CA PRO A 94 10.47 0.75 14.69
C PRO A 94 11.13 2.13 14.66
N LYS A 95 12.24 2.20 13.92
CA LYS A 95 12.86 3.49 13.58
C LYS A 95 12.03 4.20 12.51
N PHE A 96 11.85 5.51 12.65
CA PHE A 96 11.27 6.33 11.59
C PHE A 96 12.23 6.47 10.40
N ASN A 97 11.69 6.26 9.21
CA ASN A 97 12.37 6.46 7.95
C ASN A 97 11.98 7.82 7.36
N SER A 98 12.91 8.46 6.67
CA SER A 98 12.65 9.70 5.95
C SER A 98 11.65 9.49 4.82
N CYS A 99 10.96 10.56 4.38
CA CYS A 99 10.05 10.50 3.23
C CYS A 99 10.75 9.91 1.98
N LYS A 100 12.02 10.24 1.76
CA LYS A 100 12.80 9.69 0.65
C LYS A 100 12.92 8.16 0.74
N GLU A 101 13.32 7.64 1.92
CA GLU A 101 13.45 6.19 2.14
C GLU A 101 12.12 5.48 1.97
N VAL A 102 11.02 6.08 2.48
CA VAL A 102 9.67 5.53 2.34
C VAL A 102 9.24 5.46 0.87
N TYR A 103 9.43 6.53 0.10
CA TYR A 103 9.08 6.56 -1.32
C TYR A 103 9.89 5.55 -2.14
N TYR A 104 11.18 5.45 -1.86
CA TYR A 104 12.04 4.47 -2.56
C TYR A 104 11.63 3.04 -2.22
N PHE A 105 11.37 2.76 -0.95
CA PHE A 105 10.84 1.47 -0.53
C PHE A 105 9.51 1.14 -1.24
N MET A 106 8.56 2.09 -1.29
CA MET A 106 7.26 1.87 -1.95
C MET A 106 7.41 1.53 -3.43
N LEU A 107 8.30 2.20 -4.14
CA LEU A 107 8.56 1.94 -5.56
C LEU A 107 9.16 0.55 -5.78
N ASP A 108 10.16 0.19 -4.98
CA ASP A 108 10.83 -1.11 -5.05
C ASP A 108 9.89 -2.24 -4.64
N GLU A 109 9.06 -2.04 -3.60
CA GLU A 109 8.09 -3.01 -3.10
C GLU A 109 7.00 -3.32 -4.15
N LEU A 110 6.45 -2.29 -4.81
CA LEU A 110 5.46 -2.48 -5.87
C LEU A 110 6.06 -3.21 -7.08
N LYS A 111 7.29 -2.88 -7.45
CA LYS A 111 8.00 -3.53 -8.55
C LYS A 111 8.23 -5.00 -8.25
N ASP A 112 8.75 -5.30 -7.07
CA ASP A 112 9.03 -6.66 -6.63
C ASP A 112 7.74 -7.49 -6.53
N ALA A 113 6.70 -6.99 -5.85
CA ALA A 113 5.44 -7.67 -5.70
C ALA A 113 4.77 -7.95 -7.06
N ALA A 114 4.71 -6.96 -7.96
CA ALA A 114 4.14 -7.14 -9.29
C ALA A 114 4.90 -8.19 -10.12
N SER A 115 6.21 -8.32 -9.94
CA SER A 115 7.04 -9.31 -10.64
C SER A 115 6.82 -10.75 -10.17
N LYS A 116 6.40 -10.94 -8.93
CA LYS A 116 6.18 -12.25 -8.29
C LYS A 116 4.78 -12.81 -8.53
N ILE A 117 3.82 -11.98 -8.86
CA ILE A 117 2.44 -12.40 -9.12
C ILE A 117 2.37 -13.25 -10.40
N LYS A 118 1.82 -14.44 -10.28
CA LYS A 118 1.47 -15.33 -11.40
C LYS A 118 0.03 -15.05 -11.85
N THR A 119 -0.12 -14.46 -13.03
CA THR A 119 -1.42 -13.97 -13.51
C THR A 119 -2.37 -15.04 -14.03
N ASP A 120 -1.86 -16.25 -14.27
CA ASP A 120 -2.63 -17.43 -14.69
C ASP A 120 -3.30 -18.17 -13.52
N VAL A 121 -2.88 -17.93 -12.29
CA VAL A 121 -3.50 -18.49 -11.08
C VAL A 121 -4.92 -17.96 -10.90
N LYS A 122 -5.82 -18.82 -10.43
CA LYS A 122 -7.22 -18.47 -10.16
C LYS A 122 -7.56 -18.69 -8.69
N ALA A 123 -8.12 -17.67 -8.07
CA ALA A 123 -8.73 -17.77 -6.76
C ALA A 123 -10.08 -18.50 -6.86
N ASP A 124 -10.47 -19.23 -5.81
CA ASP A 124 -11.80 -19.82 -5.70
C ASP A 124 -12.88 -18.76 -5.36
N ASP A 125 -14.14 -19.16 -5.31
CA ASP A 125 -15.23 -18.19 -5.12
C ASP A 125 -15.26 -17.61 -3.70
N LYS A 126 -14.84 -18.37 -2.68
CA LYS A 126 -14.75 -17.85 -1.30
C LYS A 126 -13.58 -16.87 -1.16
N GLU A 127 -12.46 -17.18 -1.79
CA GLU A 127 -11.30 -16.29 -1.82
C GLU A 127 -11.63 -14.98 -2.53
N LYS A 128 -12.35 -15.03 -3.66
CA LYS A 128 -12.80 -13.83 -4.40
C LYS A 128 -13.66 -12.89 -3.58
N GLU A 129 -14.44 -13.40 -2.63
CA GLU A 129 -15.24 -12.57 -1.72
C GLU A 129 -14.38 -11.72 -0.79
N CYS A 130 -13.16 -12.15 -0.49
CA CYS A 130 -12.23 -11.43 0.38
C CYS A 130 -11.59 -10.21 -0.30
N ASP A 131 -11.53 -10.18 -1.63
CA ASP A 131 -11.03 -9.03 -2.39
C ASP A 131 -12.15 -8.26 -3.08
N ARG A 132 -12.55 -7.14 -2.48
CA ARG A 132 -13.61 -6.29 -3.02
C ARG A 132 -13.17 -5.44 -4.21
N ALA A 133 -11.86 -5.27 -4.44
CA ALA A 133 -11.35 -4.43 -5.52
C ALA A 133 -11.39 -5.16 -6.88
N TYR A 134 -10.75 -6.31 -6.95
CA TYR A 134 -10.60 -7.04 -8.22
C TYR A 134 -10.95 -8.53 -8.11
N LYS A 135 -11.46 -9.00 -6.96
CA LYS A 135 -11.82 -10.42 -6.73
C LYS A 135 -10.66 -11.36 -7.03
N PHE A 136 -9.48 -10.97 -6.60
CA PHE A 136 -8.21 -11.64 -6.89
C PHE A 136 -7.99 -11.93 -8.39
N ASP A 137 -8.43 -11.00 -9.26
CA ASP A 137 -7.88 -10.93 -10.61
C ASP A 137 -6.44 -10.44 -10.52
N PHE A 138 -5.51 -11.38 -10.48
CA PHE A 138 -4.10 -11.10 -10.28
C PHE A 138 -3.49 -10.28 -11.42
N GLY A 139 -4.04 -10.38 -12.64
CA GLY A 139 -3.65 -9.53 -13.75
C GLY A 139 -3.99 -8.06 -13.52
N LYS A 140 -5.15 -7.78 -12.92
CA LYS A 140 -5.53 -6.41 -12.54
C LYS A 140 -4.68 -5.88 -11.39
N TRP A 141 -4.31 -6.72 -10.44
CA TRP A 141 -3.41 -6.31 -9.34
C TRP A 141 -2.02 -5.94 -9.84
N VAL A 142 -1.47 -6.66 -10.82
CA VAL A 142 -0.20 -6.27 -11.49
C VAL A 142 -0.35 -4.91 -12.16
N LYS A 143 -1.44 -4.68 -12.88
CA LYS A 143 -1.71 -3.38 -13.51
C LYS A 143 -1.87 -2.26 -12.48
N TYR A 144 -2.57 -2.52 -11.39
CA TYR A 144 -2.72 -1.56 -10.28
C TYR A 144 -1.36 -1.20 -9.68
N ALA A 145 -0.51 -2.18 -9.40
CA ALA A 145 0.82 -1.95 -8.85
C ALA A 145 1.67 -1.05 -9.76
N ASN A 146 1.67 -1.30 -11.07
CA ASN A 146 2.41 -0.47 -12.02
C ASN A 146 1.81 0.94 -12.14
N SER A 147 0.48 1.07 -12.17
CA SER A 147 -0.19 2.39 -12.17
C SER A 147 0.14 3.19 -10.91
N MET A 148 0.19 2.51 -9.75
CA MET A 148 0.59 3.12 -8.48
C MET A 148 2.07 3.53 -8.50
N ARG A 149 2.97 2.72 -9.08
CA ARG A 149 4.38 3.11 -9.29
C ARG A 149 4.51 4.38 -10.14
N MET A 150 3.77 4.47 -11.23
CA MET A 150 3.77 5.68 -12.07
C MET A 150 3.29 6.90 -11.29
N ARG A 151 2.21 6.76 -10.50
CA ARG A 151 1.70 7.83 -9.64
C ARG A 151 2.73 8.29 -8.61
N LEU A 152 3.40 7.37 -7.93
CA LEU A 152 4.45 7.69 -6.96
C LEU A 152 5.70 8.29 -7.62
N ALA A 153 6.09 7.77 -8.79
CA ALA A 153 7.20 8.33 -9.56
C ALA A 153 6.95 9.79 -9.96
N MET A 154 5.73 10.12 -10.41
CA MET A 154 5.37 11.51 -10.74
C MET A 154 5.52 12.47 -9.57
N ARG A 155 5.30 12.02 -8.33
CA ARG A 155 5.50 12.83 -7.13
C ARG A 155 6.98 13.14 -6.83
N LEU A 156 7.89 12.35 -7.39
CA LEU A 156 9.33 12.58 -7.27
C LEU A 156 9.89 13.51 -8.35
N SER A 157 9.09 13.94 -9.33
CA SER A 157 9.57 14.67 -10.50
C SER A 157 10.39 15.92 -10.18
N GLU A 158 10.02 16.65 -9.10
CA GLU A 158 10.70 17.89 -8.70
C GLU A 158 11.87 17.66 -7.74
N VAL A 159 11.90 16.51 -7.05
CA VAL A 159 12.91 16.23 -6.01
C VAL A 159 13.95 15.22 -6.45
N ASP A 160 13.60 14.30 -7.35
CA ASP A 160 14.51 13.32 -7.97
C ASP A 160 13.99 12.94 -9.36
N ALA A 161 14.20 13.81 -10.33
CA ALA A 161 13.71 13.64 -11.70
C ALA A 161 14.29 12.39 -12.39
N ALA A 162 15.52 12.00 -12.08
CA ALA A 162 16.15 10.82 -12.66
C ALA A 162 15.48 9.52 -12.20
N LYS A 163 15.24 9.38 -10.89
CA LYS A 163 14.50 8.23 -10.31
C LYS A 163 13.05 8.23 -10.80
N ALA A 164 12.38 9.40 -10.79
CA ALA A 164 11.03 9.56 -11.29
C ALA A 164 10.86 9.05 -12.71
N LYS A 165 11.73 9.51 -13.63
CA LYS A 165 11.72 9.09 -15.04
C LYS A 165 11.94 7.59 -15.18
N ALA A 166 12.96 7.06 -14.53
CA ALA A 166 13.31 5.63 -14.63
C ALA A 166 12.17 4.73 -14.17
N GLU A 167 11.54 5.03 -13.01
CA GLU A 167 10.44 4.24 -12.48
C GLU A 167 9.17 4.37 -13.32
N PHE A 168 8.86 5.57 -13.80
CA PHE A 168 7.71 5.80 -14.65
C PHE A 168 7.81 5.03 -15.97
N GLU A 169 8.94 5.16 -16.67
CA GLU A 169 9.17 4.49 -17.95
C GLU A 169 9.21 2.95 -17.80
N ASP A 170 9.78 2.44 -16.70
CA ASP A 170 9.79 1.01 -16.42
C ASP A 170 8.39 0.47 -16.14
N ALA A 171 7.61 1.17 -15.33
CA ALA A 171 6.23 0.76 -15.01
C ALA A 171 5.28 0.82 -16.23
N ALA A 172 5.53 1.75 -17.17
CA ALA A 172 4.70 1.92 -18.37
C ALA A 172 4.93 0.84 -19.44
N LYS A 173 6.02 0.06 -19.35
CA LYS A 173 6.37 -0.95 -20.38
C LYS A 173 5.33 -2.08 -20.46
N GLY A 174 5.00 -2.47 -21.67
CA GLY A 174 4.30 -3.73 -21.95
C GLY A 174 2.79 -3.74 -21.62
N ASN A 175 2.10 -2.60 -21.68
CA ASN A 175 0.64 -2.50 -21.43
C ASN A 175 0.20 -3.10 -20.07
N LYS A 176 1.05 -2.94 -19.05
CA LYS A 176 0.83 -3.46 -17.69
C LYS A 176 0.29 -2.41 -16.72
N ILE A 177 -0.47 -1.45 -17.22
CA ILE A 177 -1.14 -0.39 -16.47
C ILE A 177 -2.66 -0.54 -16.56
N LEU A 178 -3.39 0.05 -15.59
CA LEU A 178 -4.86 0.16 -15.62
C LEU A 178 -5.31 1.23 -16.59
#